data_b101356133ddeec87376e4c2cf3835e3
#
_entry.id   b101356133ddeec87376e4c2cf3835e3
#
_cell.length_a   1.000
_cell.length_b   1.000
_cell.length_c   1.000
_cell.angle_alpha   90.00
_cell.angle_beta   90.00
_cell.angle_gamma   90.00
#
_symmetry.space_group_name_H-M   'P 1'
#
loop_
_entity.id
_entity.type
_entity.pdbx_description
1 polymer ?
#
loop_
_entity_poly.entity_id
_entity_poly.type
_entity_poly.pdbx_seq_one_letter_code
_entity_poly.pdbx_strand_id
1 'polypeptide(L)'
;ELPHVRPLAMTVVALLSVAPVIEDSMADEVAKAVAALDDFDVSYETNPMGTVIEADTTDELFAAAQAAHEAVDGDRVSTVLKIDDKRTREQRAREKVDAVEEALGREAKRERED
;
A
#
# COMPACT_ATOMS: atom_id res chain seq x y z
N GLU A 1 22.05 -25.85 -6.13
CA GLU A 1 20.81 -25.27 -6.60
C GLU A 1 20.80 -23.76 -6.36
N LEU A 2 20.43 -23.01 -7.39
CA LEU A 2 20.34 -21.57 -7.24
C LEU A 2 19.06 -21.20 -6.48
N PRO A 3 19.12 -20.17 -5.63
CA PRO A 3 17.91 -19.72 -4.95
C PRO A 3 16.92 -19.19 -5.99
N HIS A 4 15.64 -19.26 -5.63
CA HIS A 4 14.61 -18.65 -6.47
C HIS A 4 14.83 -17.14 -6.51
N VAL A 5 14.96 -16.59 -7.71
CA VAL A 5 15.20 -15.18 -7.91
C VAL A 5 14.05 -14.58 -8.69
N ARG A 6 13.40 -13.58 -8.13
CA ARG A 6 12.39 -12.81 -8.87
C ARG A 6 13.09 -11.96 -9.92
N PRO A 7 12.46 -11.77 -11.09
CA PRO A 7 12.95 -10.77 -12.04
C PRO A 7 13.06 -9.40 -11.38
N LEU A 8 14.11 -8.65 -11.69
CA LEU A 8 14.37 -7.34 -11.07
C LEU A 8 13.23 -6.34 -11.25
N ALA A 9 12.45 -6.50 -12.31
CA ALA A 9 11.37 -5.55 -12.64
C ALA A 9 10.01 -5.92 -12.04
N MET A 10 9.94 -6.96 -11.21
CA MET A 10 8.65 -7.37 -10.61
C MET A 10 8.26 -6.43 -9.47
N THR A 11 7.00 -6.06 -9.46
CA THR A 11 6.44 -5.16 -8.44
C THR A 11 5.16 -5.77 -7.89
N VAL A 12 5.07 -5.78 -6.56
CA VAL A 12 3.84 -6.17 -5.85
C VAL A 12 3.16 -4.89 -5.40
N VAL A 13 1.87 -4.76 -5.67
CA VAL A 13 1.08 -3.60 -5.26
C VAL A 13 0.09 -4.06 -4.18
N ALA A 14 -0.04 -3.27 -3.13
CA ALA A 14 -0.97 -3.58 -2.06
C ALA A 14 -1.70 -2.36 -1.56
N LEU A 15 -2.86 -2.59 -0.96
CA LEU A 15 -3.57 -1.58 -0.18
C LEU A 15 -3.55 -2.04 1.27
N LEU A 16 -3.04 -1.17 2.13
CA LEU A 16 -2.99 -1.40 3.57
C LEU A 16 -3.86 -0.40 4.29
N SER A 17 -4.73 -0.88 5.17
CA SER A 17 -5.51 -0.06 6.08
C SER A 17 -5.29 -0.60 7.49
N VAL A 18 -4.74 0.22 8.38
CA VAL A 18 -4.49 -0.15 9.77
C VAL A 18 -5.07 0.94 10.65
N ALA A 19 -5.94 0.58 11.59
CA ALA A 19 -6.55 1.55 12.48
C ALA A 19 -6.93 0.94 13.83
N PRO A 20 -6.80 1.71 14.92
CA PRO A 20 -7.39 1.29 16.20
C PRO A 20 -8.91 1.37 16.09
N VAL A 21 -9.59 0.48 16.79
CA VAL A 21 -11.08 0.51 16.84
C VAL A 21 -11.49 1.42 17.98
N ILE A 22 -11.66 2.70 17.68
CA ILE A 22 -12.00 3.74 18.64
C ILE A 22 -13.03 4.70 18.02
N GLU A 23 -13.69 5.49 18.86
CA GLU A 23 -14.69 6.49 18.43
C GLU A 23 -14.07 7.83 18.05
N ASP A 24 -12.95 8.19 18.68
CA ASP A 24 -12.24 9.43 18.41
C ASP A 24 -11.42 9.38 17.13
N SER A 25 -10.80 10.50 16.79
CA SER A 25 -9.90 10.54 15.65
C SER A 25 -8.77 9.53 15.82
N MET A 26 -8.50 8.76 14.78
CA MET A 26 -7.45 7.76 14.77
C MET A 26 -6.21 8.22 14.00
N ALA A 27 -6.18 9.51 13.62
CA ALA A 27 -5.11 10.05 12.77
C ALA A 27 -3.71 9.86 13.35
N ASP A 28 -3.55 10.08 14.67
CA ASP A 28 -2.24 9.94 15.31
C ASP A 28 -1.74 8.50 15.25
N GLU A 29 -2.63 7.53 15.44
CA GLU A 29 -2.25 6.12 15.38
C GLU A 29 -2.00 5.67 13.95
N VAL A 30 -2.81 6.11 13.00
CA VAL A 30 -2.60 5.82 11.59
C VAL A 30 -1.26 6.42 11.12
N ALA A 31 -0.90 7.61 11.61
CA ALA A 31 0.39 8.21 11.28
C ALA A 31 1.57 7.33 11.73
N LYS A 32 1.45 6.66 12.86
CA LYS A 32 2.49 5.72 13.31
C LYS A 32 2.64 4.54 12.37
N ALA A 33 1.52 4.01 11.86
CA ALA A 33 1.55 2.91 10.89
C ALA A 33 2.23 3.35 9.60
N VAL A 34 1.89 4.52 9.08
CA VAL A 34 2.49 5.06 7.86
C VAL A 34 3.99 5.31 8.06
N ALA A 35 4.37 5.91 9.19
CA ALA A 35 5.77 6.17 9.49
C ALA A 35 6.61 4.89 9.56
N ALA A 36 6.02 3.79 10.01
CA ALA A 36 6.72 2.51 10.07
C ALA A 36 7.16 2.01 8.69
N LEU A 37 6.43 2.39 7.64
CA LEU A 37 6.78 1.98 6.27
C LEU A 37 8.11 2.59 5.80
N ASP A 38 8.53 3.70 6.38
CA ASP A 38 9.77 4.40 5.99
C ASP A 38 11.03 3.58 6.28
N ASP A 39 10.94 2.59 7.16
CA ASP A 39 12.07 1.71 7.49
C ASP A 39 12.29 0.58 6.47
N PHE A 40 11.42 0.49 5.48
CA PHE A 40 11.44 -0.60 4.49
C PHE A 40 11.66 -0.08 3.08
N ASP A 41 12.14 -0.95 2.20
CA ASP A 41 12.38 -0.61 0.80
C ASP A 41 11.07 -0.74 0.02
N VAL A 42 10.14 0.16 0.31
CA VAL A 42 8.84 0.24 -0.36
C VAL A 42 8.54 1.69 -0.68
N SER A 43 7.74 1.91 -1.71
CA SER A 43 7.14 3.23 -1.96
C SER A 43 5.67 3.16 -1.57
N TYR A 44 5.11 4.30 -1.18
CA TYR A 44 3.71 4.31 -0.76
C TYR A 44 3.04 5.66 -1.01
N GLU A 45 1.72 5.62 -1.08
CA GLU A 45 0.87 6.81 -1.20
C GLU A 45 -0.35 6.62 -0.32
N THR A 46 -0.57 7.54 0.61
CA THR A 46 -1.73 7.50 1.48
C THR A 46 -2.91 8.23 0.84
N ASN A 47 -4.08 7.62 0.90
CA ASN A 47 -5.32 8.20 0.43
C ASN A 47 -6.42 8.01 1.49
N PRO A 48 -7.64 8.53 1.29
CA PRO A 48 -8.68 8.46 2.32
C PRO A 48 -9.09 7.05 2.74
N MET A 49 -8.82 6.04 1.93
CA MET A 49 -9.24 4.66 2.19
C MET A 49 -8.11 3.78 2.72
N GLY A 50 -6.88 4.26 2.71
CA GLY A 50 -5.74 3.46 3.14
C GLY A 50 -4.44 3.94 2.50
N THR A 51 -3.44 3.09 2.51
CA THR A 51 -2.13 3.40 1.92
C THR A 51 -1.80 2.37 0.85
N VAL A 52 -1.56 2.86 -0.36
CA VAL A 52 -1.13 2.00 -1.46
C VAL A 52 0.37 1.84 -1.36
N ILE A 53 0.84 0.60 -1.37
CA ILE A 53 2.26 0.25 -1.21
C ILE A 53 2.73 -0.47 -2.46
N GLU A 54 3.93 -0.12 -2.93
CA GLU A 54 4.63 -0.89 -3.95
C GLU A 54 5.92 -1.45 -3.36
N ALA A 55 6.16 -2.74 -3.57
CA ALA A 55 7.36 -3.42 -3.12
C ALA A 55 7.88 -4.33 -4.23
N ASP A 56 9.18 -4.60 -4.21
CA ASP A 56 9.78 -5.51 -5.19
C ASP A 56 9.51 -6.97 -4.88
N THR A 57 9.29 -7.30 -3.62
CA THR A 57 9.05 -8.67 -3.17
C THR A 57 7.91 -8.73 -2.17
N THR A 58 7.28 -9.89 -2.07
CA THR A 58 6.26 -10.13 -1.05
C THR A 58 6.87 -10.15 0.35
N ASP A 59 8.12 -10.59 0.49
CA ASP A 59 8.81 -10.58 1.78
C ASP A 59 8.90 -9.16 2.33
N GLU A 60 9.31 -8.21 1.49
CA GLU A 60 9.42 -6.82 1.88
C GLU A 60 8.04 -6.23 2.19
N LEU A 61 7.05 -6.55 1.37
CA LEU A 61 5.68 -6.09 1.59
C LEU A 61 5.13 -6.58 2.93
N PHE A 62 5.26 -7.87 3.22
CA PHE A 62 4.74 -8.42 4.47
C PHE A 62 5.48 -7.87 5.68
N ALA A 63 6.79 -7.70 5.58
CA ALA A 63 7.56 -7.11 6.68
C ALA A 63 7.11 -5.67 6.97
N ALA A 64 6.91 -4.87 5.93
CA ALA A 64 6.42 -3.50 6.07
C ALA A 64 5.01 -3.46 6.66
N ALA A 65 4.11 -4.32 6.17
CA ALA A 65 2.74 -4.38 6.66
C ALA A 65 2.70 -4.82 8.13
N GLN A 66 3.52 -5.78 8.51
CA GLN A 66 3.62 -6.23 9.90
C GLN A 66 4.07 -5.10 10.81
N ALA A 67 5.11 -4.37 10.42
CA ALA A 67 5.62 -3.25 11.20
C ALA A 67 4.57 -2.15 11.36
N ALA A 68 3.83 -1.85 10.29
CA ALA A 68 2.75 -0.87 10.34
C ALA A 68 1.65 -1.30 11.31
N HIS A 69 1.24 -2.55 11.25
CA HIS A 69 0.22 -3.10 12.14
C HIS A 69 0.68 -3.02 13.61
N GLU A 70 1.91 -3.40 13.89
CA GLU A 70 2.44 -3.41 15.26
C GLU A 70 2.71 -2.02 15.82
N ALA A 71 2.86 -1.01 14.96
CA ALA A 71 3.11 0.37 15.39
C ALA A 71 1.88 1.04 15.99
N VAL A 72 0.69 0.54 15.70
CA VAL A 72 -0.56 1.12 16.19
C VAL A 72 -0.86 0.61 17.60
N ASP A 73 -1.08 1.55 18.52
CA ASP A 73 -1.49 1.22 19.88
C ASP A 73 -3.01 1.18 19.99
N GLY A 74 -3.51 0.29 20.83
CA GLY A 74 -4.94 0.18 21.08
C GLY A 74 -5.30 -1.22 21.57
N ASP A 75 -6.44 -1.32 22.23
CA ASP A 75 -6.93 -2.61 22.71
C ASP A 75 -7.39 -3.49 21.57
N ARG A 76 -7.75 -2.87 20.44
CA ARG A 76 -8.19 -3.58 19.26
C ARG A 76 -7.75 -2.81 18.03
N VAL A 77 -7.00 -3.50 17.17
CA VAL A 77 -6.49 -2.94 15.91
C VAL A 77 -7.06 -3.75 14.76
N SER A 78 -7.65 -3.04 13.80
CA SER A 78 -8.19 -3.67 12.60
C SER A 78 -7.28 -3.40 11.43
N THR A 79 -6.82 -4.45 10.76
CA THR A 79 -5.90 -4.34 9.63
C THR A 79 -6.45 -5.09 8.43
N VAL A 80 -6.44 -4.42 7.28
CA VAL A 80 -6.75 -5.03 6.00
C VAL A 80 -5.54 -4.88 5.10
N LEU A 81 -5.11 -5.96 4.49
CA LEU A 81 -4.05 -5.97 3.50
C LEU A 81 -4.56 -6.68 2.26
N LYS A 82 -4.69 -5.94 1.16
CA LYS A 82 -5.07 -6.49 -0.13
C LYS A 82 -3.84 -6.45 -1.02
N ILE A 83 -3.47 -7.60 -1.60
CA ILE A 83 -2.27 -7.71 -2.44
C ILE A 83 -2.68 -8.02 -3.87
N ASP A 84 -2.06 -7.31 -4.81
CA ASP A 84 -2.16 -7.59 -6.23
C ASP A 84 -0.76 -7.87 -6.77
N ASP A 85 -0.49 -9.13 -7.06
CA ASP A 85 0.81 -9.59 -7.53
C ASP A 85 0.69 -10.10 -8.96
N LYS A 86 0.96 -9.23 -9.92
CA LYS A 86 0.93 -9.62 -11.32
C LYS A 86 2.25 -10.29 -11.68
N ARG A 87 2.23 -11.61 -11.75
CA ARG A 87 3.45 -12.43 -11.91
C ARG A 87 3.92 -12.57 -13.34
N THR A 88 3.12 -12.13 -14.32
CA THR A 88 3.45 -12.29 -15.74
C THR A 88 4.32 -11.15 -16.28
N ARG A 89 4.29 -10.00 -15.63
CA ARG A 89 5.12 -8.84 -15.97
C ARG A 89 5.10 -7.84 -14.84
N GLU A 90 6.05 -6.91 -14.85
CA GLU A 90 6.01 -5.79 -13.94
C GLU A 90 4.79 -4.93 -14.24
N GLN A 91 4.12 -4.51 -13.18
CA GLN A 91 3.05 -3.52 -13.28
C GLN A 91 3.08 -2.63 -12.03
N ARG A 92 3.40 -1.37 -12.23
CA ARG A 92 3.41 -0.39 -11.16
C ARG A 92 2.00 0.10 -10.90
N ALA A 93 1.77 0.58 -9.67
CA ALA A 93 0.46 1.09 -9.28
C ALA A 93 -0.02 2.21 -10.21
N ARG A 94 0.89 3.11 -10.59
CA ARG A 94 0.53 4.23 -11.49
C ARG A 94 0.04 3.74 -12.84
N GLU A 95 0.56 2.65 -13.35
CA GLU A 95 0.12 2.10 -14.65
C GLU A 95 -1.36 1.73 -14.66
N LYS A 96 -1.87 1.27 -13.52
CA LYS A 96 -3.30 0.95 -13.41
C LYS A 96 -4.16 2.19 -13.55
N VAL A 97 -3.74 3.29 -12.94
CA VAL A 97 -4.42 4.58 -13.04
C VAL A 97 -4.31 5.11 -14.48
N ASP A 98 -3.12 5.03 -15.07
CA ASP A 98 -2.88 5.49 -16.43
C ASP A 98 -3.77 4.75 -17.44
N ALA A 99 -3.96 3.45 -17.27
CA ALA A 99 -4.82 2.66 -18.15
C ALA A 99 -6.28 3.13 -18.09
N VAL A 100 -6.77 3.46 -16.89
CA VAL A 100 -8.12 3.99 -16.70
C VAL A 100 -8.24 5.37 -17.35
N GLU A 101 -7.25 6.24 -17.14
CA GLU A 101 -7.26 7.59 -17.70
C GLU A 101 -7.17 7.57 -19.22
N GLU A 102 -6.41 6.64 -19.79
CA GLU A 102 -6.37 6.46 -21.23
C GLU A 102 -7.75 6.07 -21.77
N ALA A 103 -8.44 5.14 -21.11
CA ALA A 103 -9.78 4.74 -21.50
C ALA A 103 -10.80 5.88 -21.36
N LEU A 104 -10.62 6.74 -20.35
CA LEU A 104 -11.45 7.92 -20.15
C LEU A 104 -11.18 9.01 -21.18
N GLY A 105 -9.97 9.06 -21.73
CA GLY A 105 -9.52 10.15 -22.60
C GLY A 105 -9.16 11.42 -21.83
N ARG A 106 -9.00 11.35 -20.54
CA ARG A 106 -8.66 12.48 -19.66
C ARG A 106 -8.16 11.97 -18.32
N GLU A 107 -7.63 12.88 -17.50
CA GLU A 107 -7.27 12.55 -16.13
C GLU A 107 -8.52 12.23 -15.31
N ALA A 108 -8.37 11.29 -14.38
CA ALA A 108 -9.42 10.99 -13.42
C ALA A 108 -9.55 12.17 -12.45
N LYS A 109 -10.77 12.52 -12.12
CA LYS A 109 -11.06 13.67 -11.29
C LYS A 109 -10.64 13.38 -9.84
N ARG A 110 -9.85 14.24 -9.26
CA ARG A 110 -9.31 14.07 -7.89
C ARG A 110 -10.13 14.82 -6.85
N GLU A 111 -10.71 15.96 -7.23
CA GLU A 111 -11.45 16.83 -6.33
C GLU A 111 -12.83 17.11 -6.88
N ARG A 112 -13.75 17.37 -5.95
CA ARG A 112 -15.09 17.78 -6.36
C ARG A 112 -15.04 19.24 -6.81
N GLU A 113 -15.75 19.52 -7.88
CA GLU A 113 -15.96 20.90 -8.33
C GLU A 113 -17.17 21.46 -7.57
N ASP A 114 -17.02 22.67 -7.07
CA ASP A 114 -18.11 23.40 -6.39
C ASP A 114 -18.89 24.25 -7.38
#